data_1c66960fd82ce94b4f5c3f4865d815a9
#
_entry.id   1c66960fd82ce94b4f5c3f4865d815a9
#
_cell.length_a   1.000
_cell.length_b   1.000
_cell.length_c   1.000
_cell.angle_alpha   90.00
_cell.angle_beta   90.00
_cell.angle_gamma   90.00
#
_symmetry.space_group_name_H-M   'P 1'
#
loop_
_entity.id
_entity.type
_entity.pdbx_description
1 polymer ?
#
loop_
_entity_poly.entity_id
_entity_poly.type
_entity_poly.pdbx_seq_one_letter_code
_entity_poly.pdbx_strand_id
1 'polypeptide(L)'
;MKKISLLILISLPFFYSQGQKRSVDYKTSLTGFVANQKTLPFWAINNKHGLIPNGNGALLEVGLFSDFTNRHKIQFAYGISAAGFLSRPDNNVILDQLYASARWRNLRLDLGMIHPKEEHNGISSTNGNFIRSGNSRTFPGYNLNSDYMKVPCTKGILSIKFNWADYMMIDDRYVEDTRLHNKSAFL
;
A
#
# COMPACT_ATOMS: atom_id res chain seq x y z
N MET A 1 36.11 -14.77 -24.75
CA MET A 1 35.17 -14.98 -23.64
C MET A 1 33.77 -14.55 -24.12
N LYS A 2 32.87 -15.48 -24.39
CA LYS A 2 31.51 -15.24 -24.89
C LYS A 2 30.61 -14.87 -23.72
N LYS A 3 30.06 -13.66 -23.73
CA LYS A 3 29.02 -13.24 -22.77
C LYS A 3 27.71 -13.95 -23.15
N ILE A 4 27.26 -14.86 -22.33
CA ILE A 4 25.95 -15.49 -22.45
C ILE A 4 24.95 -14.53 -21.78
N SER A 5 24.17 -13.83 -22.60
CA SER A 5 23.02 -13.04 -22.11
C SER A 5 21.90 -14.03 -21.81
N LEU A 6 21.64 -14.25 -20.53
CA LEU A 6 20.50 -15.04 -20.06
C LEU A 6 19.23 -14.21 -20.21
N LEU A 7 18.49 -14.42 -21.29
CA LEU A 7 17.18 -13.84 -21.51
C LEU A 7 16.16 -14.70 -20.75
N ILE A 8 15.79 -14.30 -19.53
CA ILE A 8 14.72 -14.94 -18.78
C ILE A 8 13.39 -14.46 -19.39
N LEU A 9 12.85 -15.28 -20.27
CA LEU A 9 11.48 -15.12 -20.79
C LEU A 9 10.52 -15.60 -19.68
N ILE A 10 9.99 -14.65 -18.90
CA ILE A 10 8.90 -14.94 -17.96
C ILE A 10 7.64 -15.12 -18.80
N SER A 11 7.35 -16.35 -19.20
CA SER A 11 6.05 -16.73 -19.73
C SER A 11 5.05 -16.72 -18.59
N LEU A 12 4.34 -15.61 -18.40
CA LEU A 12 3.16 -15.54 -17.57
C LEU A 12 2.10 -16.44 -18.24
N PRO A 13 1.63 -17.52 -17.60
CA PRO A 13 0.51 -18.27 -18.13
C PRO A 13 -0.72 -17.36 -18.09
N PHE A 14 -1.17 -16.92 -19.24
CA PHE A 14 -2.47 -16.31 -19.38
C PHE A 14 -3.52 -17.38 -19.07
N PHE A 15 -3.92 -17.48 -17.83
CA PHE A 15 -5.15 -18.19 -17.49
C PHE A 15 -6.32 -17.40 -18.07
N TYR A 16 -6.82 -17.84 -19.19
CA TYR A 16 -8.12 -17.44 -19.69
C TYR A 16 -9.18 -17.92 -18.70
N SER A 17 -9.45 -17.10 -17.69
CA SER A 17 -10.63 -17.27 -16.84
C SER A 17 -11.83 -16.68 -17.58
N GLN A 18 -12.58 -17.52 -18.24
CA GLN A 18 -13.88 -17.14 -18.80
C GLN A 18 -14.80 -16.69 -17.65
N GLY A 19 -15.29 -15.48 -17.71
CA GLY A 19 -16.54 -15.11 -17.07
C GLY A 19 -16.51 -14.22 -15.84
N GLN A 20 -15.43 -13.48 -15.54
CA GLN A 20 -15.49 -12.48 -14.48
C GLN A 20 -15.34 -11.06 -15.03
N LYS A 21 -16.42 -10.28 -14.94
CA LYS A 21 -16.30 -8.81 -14.96
C LYS A 21 -15.55 -8.41 -13.69
N ARG A 22 -14.21 -8.33 -13.76
CA ARG A 22 -13.43 -7.63 -12.75
C ARG A 22 -13.70 -6.15 -12.97
N SER A 23 -14.27 -5.48 -11.97
CA SER A 23 -14.30 -4.03 -11.97
C SER A 23 -12.86 -3.55 -11.74
N VAL A 24 -12.39 -2.73 -12.65
CA VAL A 24 -11.16 -1.96 -12.46
C VAL A 24 -11.60 -0.56 -12.13
N ASP A 25 -11.21 -0.08 -10.97
CA ASP A 25 -11.52 1.25 -10.49
C ASP A 25 -10.40 2.22 -10.87
N TYR A 26 -10.78 3.37 -11.38
CA TYR A 26 -9.87 4.46 -11.76
C TYR A 26 -9.93 5.52 -10.69
N LYS A 27 -8.76 5.94 -10.20
CA LYS A 27 -8.63 7.10 -9.31
C LYS A 27 -7.88 8.20 -10.07
N THR A 28 -8.46 9.39 -10.13
CA THR A 28 -7.76 10.60 -10.56
C THR A 28 -8.16 11.73 -9.64
N SER A 29 -7.18 12.41 -9.07
CA SER A 29 -7.41 13.57 -8.24
C SER A 29 -6.39 14.67 -8.52
N LEU A 30 -6.84 15.93 -8.47
CA LEU A 30 -5.99 17.11 -8.55
C LEU A 30 -6.28 17.96 -7.32
N THR A 31 -5.24 18.22 -6.52
CA THR A 31 -5.36 19.00 -5.29
C THR A 31 -4.39 20.17 -5.33
N GLY A 32 -4.90 21.39 -5.18
CA GLY A 32 -4.09 22.60 -5.07
C GLY A 32 -3.88 23.00 -3.62
N PHE A 33 -2.68 23.48 -3.30
CA PHE A 33 -2.31 23.96 -1.98
C PHE A 33 -1.81 25.38 -2.05
N VAL A 34 -2.44 26.27 -1.29
CA VAL A 34 -2.03 27.67 -1.18
C VAL A 34 -2.04 28.07 0.30
N ALA A 35 -0.93 28.58 0.77
CA ALA A 35 -0.80 29.12 2.11
C ALA A 35 -0.10 30.48 2.07
N ASN A 36 -0.53 31.39 2.94
CA ASN A 36 0.12 32.70 3.09
C ASN A 36 1.52 32.60 3.73
N GLN A 37 1.79 31.51 4.43
CA GLN A 37 3.07 31.19 5.04
C GLN A 37 3.88 30.24 4.14
N LYS A 38 5.19 30.17 4.38
CA LYS A 38 6.08 29.26 3.62
C LYS A 38 5.74 27.78 3.79
N THR A 39 4.98 27.43 4.83
CA THR A 39 4.64 26.04 5.18
C THR A 39 3.14 25.87 5.26
N LEU A 40 2.64 24.73 4.82
CA LEU A 40 1.26 24.34 5.01
C LEU A 40 0.99 24.01 6.48
N PRO A 41 -0.24 24.26 6.98
CA PRO A 41 -0.61 23.88 8.32
C PRO A 41 -0.59 22.35 8.49
N PHE A 42 -0.24 21.86 9.67
CA PHE A 42 -0.09 20.43 9.97
C PHE A 42 -1.29 19.58 9.52
N TRP A 43 -2.52 20.04 9.76
CA TRP A 43 -3.73 19.31 9.40
C TRP A 43 -3.92 19.13 7.89
N ALA A 44 -3.31 19.99 7.06
CA ALA A 44 -3.38 19.87 5.60
C ALA A 44 -2.46 18.76 5.07
N ILE A 45 -1.37 18.45 5.77
CA ILE A 45 -0.37 17.46 5.37
C ILE A 45 -0.49 16.14 6.12
N ASN A 46 -1.19 16.13 7.27
CA ASN A 46 -1.34 14.95 8.11
C ASN A 46 -2.25 13.90 7.47
N ASN A 47 -1.92 12.63 7.65
CA ASN A 47 -2.66 11.47 7.11
C ASN A 47 -2.84 11.51 5.57
N LYS A 48 -1.86 12.01 4.87
CA LYS A 48 -1.83 12.11 3.40
C LYS A 48 -0.73 11.25 2.77
N HIS A 49 -0.29 10.21 3.47
CA HIS A 49 0.71 9.25 3.02
C HIS A 49 2.05 9.88 2.60
N GLY A 50 2.37 11.06 3.14
CA GLY A 50 3.56 11.80 2.76
C GLY A 50 3.58 12.28 1.31
N LEU A 51 2.40 12.38 0.69
CA LEU A 51 2.27 12.81 -0.70
C LEU A 51 2.22 14.33 -0.86
N ILE A 52 1.86 15.05 0.19
CA ILE A 52 1.74 16.52 0.13
C ILE A 52 3.07 17.15 0.50
N PRO A 53 3.70 17.90 -0.43
CA PRO A 53 4.92 18.63 -0.14
C PRO A 53 4.65 19.77 0.83
N ASN A 54 5.68 20.18 1.55
CA ASN A 54 5.58 21.31 2.45
C ASN A 54 5.74 22.62 1.66
N GLY A 55 4.62 23.22 1.27
CA GLY A 55 4.62 24.47 0.50
C GLY A 55 3.44 24.59 -0.45
N ASN A 56 3.43 25.70 -1.20
CA ASN A 56 2.40 25.95 -2.21
C ASN A 56 2.65 25.11 -3.46
N GLY A 57 1.60 24.56 -4.04
CA GLY A 57 1.73 23.73 -5.24
C GLY A 57 0.45 22.98 -5.59
N ALA A 58 0.60 22.00 -6.45
CA ALA A 58 -0.47 21.09 -6.84
C ALA A 58 0.01 19.63 -6.82
N LEU A 59 -0.87 18.73 -6.44
CA LEU A 59 -0.68 17.29 -6.44
C LEU A 59 -1.66 16.67 -7.44
N LEU A 60 -1.15 15.95 -8.42
CA LEU A 60 -1.93 15.10 -9.30
C LEU A 60 -1.72 13.64 -8.88
N GLU A 61 -2.78 12.93 -8.57
CA GLU A 61 -2.75 11.49 -8.32
C GLU A 61 -3.51 10.76 -9.42
N VAL A 62 -2.94 9.67 -9.90
CA VAL A 62 -3.59 8.74 -10.84
C VAL A 62 -3.40 7.31 -10.38
N GLY A 63 -4.43 6.47 -10.53
CA GLY A 63 -4.33 5.08 -10.11
C GLY A 63 -5.35 4.17 -10.78
N LEU A 64 -5.01 2.90 -10.83
CA LEU A 64 -5.84 1.80 -11.30
C LEU A 64 -5.84 0.73 -10.22
N PHE A 65 -7.01 0.29 -9.80
CA PHE A 65 -7.18 -0.66 -8.72
C PHE A 65 -8.17 -1.74 -9.09
N SER A 66 -7.97 -2.93 -8.59
CA SER A 66 -8.93 -4.03 -8.65
C SER A 66 -9.07 -4.62 -7.26
N ASP A 67 -10.28 -4.67 -6.75
CA ASP A 67 -10.59 -5.20 -5.43
C ASP A 67 -10.85 -6.71 -5.43
N PHE A 68 -10.85 -7.29 -4.23
CA PHE A 68 -11.21 -8.68 -4.00
C PHE A 68 -12.68 -8.93 -4.37
N THR A 69 -12.91 -9.97 -5.15
CA THR A 69 -14.27 -10.38 -5.55
C THR A 69 -14.70 -11.57 -4.70
N ASN A 70 -15.81 -11.48 -3.97
CA ASN A 70 -16.29 -12.52 -3.04
C ASN A 70 -16.82 -13.82 -3.71
N ARG A 71 -16.45 -14.07 -4.97
CA ARG A 71 -16.98 -15.20 -5.77
C ARG A 71 -16.14 -16.47 -5.72
N HIS A 72 -14.91 -16.40 -5.22
CA HIS A 72 -13.97 -17.53 -5.23
C HIS A 72 -13.37 -17.80 -3.86
N LYS A 73 -12.91 -19.05 -3.68
CA LYS A 73 -12.16 -19.45 -2.48
C LYS A 73 -10.84 -18.68 -2.35
N ILE A 74 -10.16 -18.45 -3.47
CA ILE A 74 -8.96 -17.62 -3.56
C ILE A 74 -9.32 -16.40 -4.39
N GLN A 75 -9.02 -15.24 -3.88
CA GLN A 75 -9.35 -13.96 -4.46
C GLN A 75 -8.06 -13.17 -4.68
N PHE A 76 -8.02 -12.39 -5.74
CA PHE A 76 -6.87 -11.55 -6.08
C PHE A 76 -7.30 -10.10 -6.20
N ALA A 77 -6.44 -9.22 -5.73
CA ALA A 77 -6.53 -7.77 -5.92
C ALA A 77 -5.17 -7.25 -6.39
N TYR A 78 -5.16 -6.16 -7.11
CA TYR A 78 -3.93 -5.50 -7.53
C TYR A 78 -4.18 -4.02 -7.71
N GLY A 79 -3.11 -3.24 -7.69
CA GLY A 79 -3.21 -1.82 -7.93
C GLY A 79 -1.88 -1.20 -8.30
N ILE A 80 -1.99 -0.10 -9.02
CA ILE A 80 -0.89 0.80 -9.33
C ILE A 80 -1.37 2.22 -9.18
N SER A 81 -0.57 3.08 -8.53
CA SER A 81 -0.83 4.51 -8.49
C SER A 81 0.48 5.30 -8.50
N ALA A 82 0.40 6.49 -9.07
CA ALA A 82 1.48 7.46 -9.10
C ALA A 82 0.97 8.82 -8.67
N ALA A 83 1.84 9.62 -8.10
CA ALA A 83 1.58 10.99 -7.70
C ALA A 83 2.64 11.93 -8.29
N GLY A 84 2.20 13.03 -8.88
CA GLY A 84 3.07 14.09 -9.40
C GLY A 84 2.86 15.39 -8.66
N PHE A 85 3.94 16.05 -8.27
CA PHE A 85 3.88 17.37 -7.64
C PHE A 85 4.35 18.44 -8.61
N LEU A 86 3.61 19.53 -8.61
CA LEU A 86 4.00 20.82 -9.18
C LEU A 86 4.21 21.76 -8.00
N SER A 87 5.42 21.81 -7.48
CA SER A 87 5.81 22.66 -6.36
C SER A 87 7.14 23.33 -6.69
N ARG A 88 7.29 24.60 -6.34
CA ARG A 88 8.59 25.27 -6.48
C ARG A 88 9.49 24.91 -5.29
N PRO A 89 10.79 24.59 -5.49
CA PRO A 89 11.50 24.60 -6.77
C PRO A 89 11.40 23.31 -7.60
N ASP A 90 10.92 22.18 -7.01
CA ASP A 90 11.09 20.86 -7.63
C ASP A 90 9.76 20.24 -8.06
N ASN A 91 9.69 19.88 -9.34
CA ASN A 91 8.64 18.99 -9.84
C ASN A 91 9.10 17.55 -9.63
N ASN A 92 8.28 16.73 -9.04
CA ASN A 92 8.62 15.33 -8.79
C ASN A 92 7.45 14.41 -9.11
N VAL A 93 7.77 13.23 -9.63
CA VAL A 93 6.81 12.14 -9.86
C VAL A 93 7.25 10.93 -9.08
N ILE A 94 6.34 10.35 -8.34
CA ILE A 94 6.60 9.20 -7.49
C ILE A 94 5.62 8.08 -7.80
N LEU A 95 6.12 6.86 -7.75
CA LEU A 95 5.29 5.67 -7.66
C LEU A 95 4.76 5.58 -6.22
N ASP A 96 3.44 5.68 -6.05
CA ASP A 96 2.81 5.66 -4.74
C ASP A 96 2.44 4.24 -4.32
N GLN A 97 1.78 3.48 -5.21
CA GLN A 97 1.45 2.08 -4.96
C GLN A 97 1.76 1.22 -6.17
N LEU A 98 2.24 0.02 -5.92
CA LEU A 98 2.36 -1.06 -6.90
C LEU A 98 2.28 -2.37 -6.14
N TYR A 99 1.15 -3.07 -6.22
CA TYR A 99 0.95 -4.28 -5.44
C TYR A 99 0.12 -5.35 -6.15
N ALA A 100 0.32 -6.57 -5.70
CA ALA A 100 -0.57 -7.69 -5.93
C ALA A 100 -0.92 -8.34 -4.58
N SER A 101 -2.18 -8.66 -4.38
CA SER A 101 -2.70 -9.27 -3.15
C SER A 101 -3.47 -10.54 -3.45
N ALA A 102 -3.31 -11.53 -2.60
CA ALA A 102 -4.09 -12.76 -2.61
C ALA A 102 -4.79 -12.94 -1.26
N ARG A 103 -6.06 -13.32 -1.27
CA ARG A 103 -6.85 -13.62 -0.07
C ARG A 103 -7.45 -15.00 -0.16
N TRP A 104 -7.24 -15.79 0.88
CA TRP A 104 -7.88 -17.09 1.07
C TRP A 104 -8.55 -17.15 2.44
N ARG A 105 -9.87 -17.16 2.45
CA ARG A 105 -10.65 -17.03 3.68
C ARG A 105 -10.22 -15.78 4.47
N ASN A 106 -9.68 -15.97 5.68
CA ASN A 106 -9.24 -14.92 6.59
C ASN A 106 -7.74 -14.57 6.43
N LEU A 107 -7.02 -15.27 5.57
CA LEU A 107 -5.61 -15.01 5.30
C LEU A 107 -5.45 -14.11 4.08
N ARG A 108 -4.57 -13.13 4.18
CA ARG A 108 -4.22 -12.23 3.09
C ARG A 108 -2.71 -12.10 2.98
N LEU A 109 -2.20 -12.23 1.77
CA LEU A 109 -0.83 -11.94 1.40
C LEU A 109 -0.81 -10.75 0.47
N ASP A 110 -0.10 -9.71 0.85
CA ASP A 110 0.18 -8.53 0.03
C ASP A 110 1.64 -8.56 -0.39
N LEU A 111 1.91 -8.31 -1.67
CA LEU A 111 3.25 -8.20 -2.25
C LEU A 111 3.37 -6.85 -2.93
N GLY A 112 4.44 -6.12 -2.65
CA GLY A 112 4.74 -4.83 -3.24
C GLY A 112 4.48 -3.65 -2.30
N MET A 113 4.11 -2.51 -2.87
CA MET A 113 3.90 -1.24 -2.20
C MET A 113 2.41 -0.97 -2.06
N ILE A 114 1.87 -1.09 -0.86
CA ILE A 114 0.44 -0.89 -0.59
C ILE A 114 0.25 -0.03 0.66
N HIS A 115 -0.70 0.91 0.61
CA HIS A 115 -1.13 1.62 1.81
C HIS A 115 -1.87 0.68 2.76
N PRO A 116 -1.62 0.78 4.07
CA PRO A 116 -2.42 0.06 5.05
C PRO A 116 -3.89 0.47 4.93
N LYS A 117 -4.79 -0.50 5.14
CA LYS A 117 -6.22 -0.21 5.17
C LYS A 117 -6.52 0.76 6.30
N GLU A 118 -7.33 1.77 6.01
CA GLU A 118 -7.80 2.71 7.02
C GLU A 118 -8.84 2.02 7.93
N GLU A 119 -8.53 1.88 9.21
CA GLU A 119 -9.38 1.16 10.16
C GLU A 119 -10.27 2.10 11.00
N HIS A 120 -9.89 3.37 11.15
CA HIS A 120 -10.53 4.31 12.08
C HIS A 120 -11.12 5.55 11.38
N ASN A 121 -11.51 5.45 10.12
CA ASN A 121 -12.13 6.52 9.32
C ASN A 121 -11.37 7.86 9.38
N GLY A 122 -10.03 7.81 9.42
CA GLY A 122 -9.17 9.00 9.48
C GLY A 122 -9.10 9.69 10.85
N ILE A 123 -9.75 9.18 11.87
CA ILE A 123 -9.74 9.76 13.22
C ILE A 123 -8.39 9.57 13.91
N SER A 124 -7.70 8.46 13.60
CA SER A 124 -6.40 8.14 14.20
C SER A 124 -5.26 8.46 13.25
N SER A 125 -4.30 9.27 13.69
CA SER A 125 -3.09 9.58 12.92
C SER A 125 -2.16 8.38 12.75
N THR A 126 -2.24 7.40 13.62
CA THR A 126 -1.44 6.16 13.57
C THR A 126 -2.18 5.01 12.92
N ASN A 127 -3.48 5.13 12.72
CA ASN A 127 -4.36 4.06 12.23
C ASN A 127 -4.21 2.76 13.07
N GLY A 128 -3.99 2.90 14.39
CA GLY A 128 -3.74 1.78 15.29
C GLY A 128 -2.35 1.13 15.13
N ASN A 129 -1.45 1.72 14.35
CA ASN A 129 -0.13 1.18 14.07
C ASN A 129 0.95 2.05 14.73
N PHE A 130 1.77 1.43 15.60
CA PHE A 130 2.87 2.12 16.28
C PHE A 130 4.13 2.30 15.43
N ILE A 131 4.23 1.59 14.31
CA ILE A 131 5.43 1.54 13.46
C ILE A 131 5.30 2.48 12.26
N ARG A 132 4.08 2.60 11.70
CA ARG A 132 3.82 3.41 10.51
C ARG A 132 2.73 4.43 10.81
N SER A 133 3.04 5.69 10.60
CA SER A 133 2.05 6.77 10.68
C SER A 133 1.22 6.86 9.39
N GLY A 134 0.09 7.56 9.44
CA GLY A 134 -0.71 7.90 8.25
C GLY A 134 0.04 8.77 7.22
N ASN A 135 1.20 9.32 7.58
CA ASN A 135 2.10 10.05 6.67
C ASN A 135 3.25 9.19 6.12
N SER A 136 3.34 7.93 6.52
CA SER A 136 4.35 7.03 5.97
C SER A 136 4.02 6.71 4.51
N ARG A 137 5.02 6.84 3.65
CA ARG A 137 4.97 6.34 2.28
C ARG A 137 4.91 4.82 2.25
N THR A 138 4.50 4.28 1.13
CA THR A 138 4.55 2.84 0.91
C THR A 138 5.99 2.37 0.71
N PHE A 139 6.29 1.18 1.20
CA PHE A 139 7.56 0.52 0.98
C PHE A 139 7.34 -0.81 0.28
N PRO A 140 8.23 -1.20 -0.66
CA PRO A 140 8.18 -2.52 -1.27
C PRO A 140 8.45 -3.61 -0.22
N GLY A 141 7.70 -4.69 -0.31
CA GLY A 141 7.84 -5.79 0.61
C GLY A 141 6.72 -6.80 0.51
N TYR A 142 6.58 -7.59 1.56
CA TYR A 142 5.44 -8.49 1.72
C TYR A 142 4.79 -8.33 3.08
N ASN A 143 3.49 -8.63 3.14
CA ASN A 143 2.71 -8.63 4.35
C ASN A 143 1.73 -9.80 4.35
N LEU A 144 1.97 -10.78 5.21
CA LEU A 144 1.05 -11.86 5.50
C LEU A 144 0.25 -11.49 6.73
N ASN A 145 -1.04 -11.33 6.58
CA ASN A 145 -1.94 -10.94 7.67
C ASN A 145 -3.21 -11.79 7.69
N SER A 146 -3.92 -11.75 8.80
CA SER A 146 -5.22 -12.38 8.93
C SER A 146 -6.26 -11.42 9.50
N ASP A 147 -7.52 -11.65 9.14
CA ASP A 147 -8.64 -11.19 9.95
C ASP A 147 -8.73 -12.02 11.23
N TYR A 148 -9.60 -11.63 12.18
CA TYR A 148 -9.84 -12.42 13.38
C TYR A 148 -10.39 -13.82 13.02
N MET A 149 -9.63 -14.83 13.40
CA MET A 149 -9.96 -16.24 13.23
C MET A 149 -10.37 -16.83 14.57
N LYS A 150 -11.55 -17.45 14.65
CA LYS A 150 -11.97 -18.15 15.87
C LYS A 150 -11.04 -19.32 16.16
N VAL A 151 -10.55 -19.39 17.38
CA VAL A 151 -9.71 -20.50 17.83
C VAL A 151 -10.59 -21.76 17.99
N PRO A 152 -10.24 -22.90 17.38
CA PRO A 152 -10.98 -24.15 17.56
C PRO A 152 -11.08 -24.52 19.04
N CYS A 153 -12.15 -25.22 19.44
CA CYS A 153 -12.39 -25.70 20.79
C CYS A 153 -12.66 -24.63 21.87
N THR A 154 -12.69 -23.34 21.53
CA THR A 154 -12.97 -22.26 22.50
C THR A 154 -14.43 -21.80 22.50
N LYS A 155 -15.33 -22.50 21.79
CA LYS A 155 -16.74 -22.12 21.60
C LYS A 155 -16.92 -20.69 21.04
N GLY A 156 -15.88 -20.15 20.36
CA GLY A 156 -15.90 -18.81 19.76
C GLY A 156 -15.60 -17.67 20.76
N ILE A 157 -15.17 -18.00 21.99
CA ILE A 157 -14.77 -16.99 23.00
C ILE A 157 -13.45 -16.33 22.62
N LEU A 158 -12.51 -17.11 22.05
CA LEU A 158 -11.20 -16.59 21.64
C LEU A 158 -11.12 -16.47 20.13
N SER A 159 -10.51 -15.37 19.68
CA SER A 159 -10.17 -15.15 18.28
C SER A 159 -8.76 -14.62 18.20
N ILE A 160 -8.02 -15.05 17.19
CA ILE A 160 -6.63 -14.62 16.94
C ILE A 160 -6.55 -13.88 15.61
N LYS A 161 -5.80 -12.77 15.60
CA LYS A 161 -5.39 -12.02 14.42
C LYS A 161 -3.87 -11.91 14.44
N PHE A 162 -3.21 -12.05 13.30
CA PHE A 162 -1.76 -11.85 13.21
C PHE A 162 -1.38 -11.01 11.99
N ASN A 163 -0.20 -10.44 12.07
CA ASN A 163 0.44 -9.74 10.99
C ASN A 163 1.94 -10.06 10.97
N TRP A 164 2.47 -10.39 9.80
CA TRP A 164 3.89 -10.63 9.58
C TRP A 164 4.31 -9.94 8.29
N ALA A 165 5.08 -8.88 8.42
CA ALA A 165 5.51 -8.07 7.31
C ALA A 165 7.01 -7.82 7.32
N ASP A 166 7.58 -7.71 6.13
CA ASP A 166 8.96 -7.30 5.91
C ASP A 166 9.00 -6.34 4.71
N TYR A 167 9.48 -5.14 4.94
CA TYR A 167 9.54 -4.07 3.97
C TYR A 167 10.97 -3.59 3.80
N MET A 168 11.35 -3.27 2.57
CA MET A 168 12.58 -2.57 2.27
C MET A 168 12.31 -1.07 2.25
N MET A 169 13.06 -0.30 3.02
CA MET A 169 12.98 1.15 3.04
C MET A 169 13.84 1.69 1.91
N ILE A 170 13.18 2.27 0.90
CA ILE A 170 13.82 2.79 -0.33
C ILE A 170 13.90 4.32 -0.35
N ASP A 171 13.57 4.96 0.77
CA ASP A 171 13.69 6.40 0.93
C ASP A 171 15.14 6.79 1.23
N ASP A 172 15.45 8.05 0.98
CA ASP A 172 16.77 8.63 1.23
C ASP A 172 17.03 8.74 2.75
N ARG A 173 17.83 7.83 3.28
CA ARG A 173 18.13 7.67 4.71
C ARG A 173 19.64 7.65 4.94
N TYR A 174 20.02 7.98 6.16
CA TYR A 174 21.42 7.89 6.60
C TYR A 174 22.00 6.45 6.50
N VAL A 175 21.15 5.43 6.68
CA VAL A 175 21.53 4.02 6.52
C VAL A 175 20.71 3.45 5.36
N GLU A 176 21.37 3.10 4.27
CA GLU A 176 20.79 2.49 3.10
C GLU A 176 20.37 1.02 3.36
N ASP A 177 19.49 0.47 2.53
CA ASP A 177 19.03 -0.92 2.56
C ASP A 177 18.39 -1.38 3.89
N THR A 178 17.88 -0.44 4.66
CA THR A 178 17.23 -0.74 5.93
C THR A 178 15.94 -1.51 5.73
N ARG A 179 15.73 -2.55 6.54
CA ARG A 179 14.50 -3.34 6.53
C ARG A 179 13.61 -3.03 7.72
N LEU A 180 12.32 -2.90 7.47
CA LEU A 180 11.29 -2.80 8.50
C LEU A 180 10.62 -4.15 8.69
N HIS A 181 10.92 -4.81 9.79
CA HIS A 181 10.36 -6.09 10.17
C HIS A 181 9.27 -5.91 11.21
N ASN A 182 8.04 -6.34 10.89
CA ASN A 182 6.89 -6.19 11.79
C ASN A 182 6.20 -7.54 12.00
N LYS A 183 6.09 -7.94 13.26
CA LYS A 183 5.32 -9.11 13.68
C LYS A 183 4.41 -8.73 14.82
N SER A 184 3.13 -9.00 14.69
CA SER A 184 2.15 -8.76 15.75
C SER A 184 1.11 -9.87 15.79
N ALA A 185 0.62 -10.15 16.98
CA ALA A 185 -0.50 -11.06 17.23
C ALA A 185 -1.44 -10.43 18.25
N PHE A 186 -2.73 -10.63 18.05
CA PHE A 186 -3.79 -10.11 18.90
C PHE A 186 -4.74 -11.26 19.26
N LEU A 187 -5.21 -11.26 20.49
CA LEU A 187 -6.19 -12.20 21.02
C LEU A 187 -7.48 -11.46 21.36
#